data_ca988555a7b1cd0ea5fa5a978cc2993e
#
_entry.id   ca988555a7b1cd0ea5fa5a978cc2993e
#
_cell.length_a   1.000
_cell.length_b   1.000
_cell.length_c   1.000
_cell.angle_alpha   90.00
_cell.angle_beta   90.00
_cell.angle_gamma   90.00
#
_symmetry.space_group_name_H-M   'P 1'
#
loop_
_entity.id
_entity.type
_entity.pdbx_description
1 polymer ?
#
loop_
_entity_poly.entity_id
_entity_poly.type
_entity_poly.pdbx_seq_one_letter_code
_entity_poly.pdbx_strand_id
1 'polypeptide(L)'
;MSKPILKTGASALLVAAAMLALGACAMAPTAGATPAVAGASIEPPAGRQLAALEASGVQIYSCEFNAQHQLQWSFKRPSAMLYDASGGEVVLHGAGPSWEAGDGSRVVGRVLAQKPSDTPGSIPQLLLETHGTGGAGMLAEVRYVQRLNTVGGLAPSAPCASEHQEGSTPYLARYVFYR
;
A
#
# COMPACT_ATOMS: atom_id res chain seq x y z
N MET A 1 -32.36 1.21 -78.37
CA MET A 1 -31.52 1.17 -79.59
C MET A 1 -30.25 1.94 -79.31
N SER A 2 -29.11 1.33 -79.68
CA SER A 2 -27.76 1.86 -79.81
C SER A 2 -26.84 1.90 -78.58
N LYS A 3 -26.07 0.83 -78.48
CA LYS A 3 -24.65 0.82 -78.07
C LYS A 3 -23.80 1.52 -79.15
N PRO A 4 -22.49 1.75 -78.98
CA PRO A 4 -21.46 1.48 -77.98
C PRO A 4 -20.54 2.71 -77.74
N ILE A 5 -19.47 2.67 -76.98
CA ILE A 5 -18.06 2.44 -77.41
C ILE A 5 -17.13 2.53 -76.18
N LEU A 6 -16.31 1.50 -76.11
CA LEU A 6 -15.14 1.28 -75.27
C LEU A 6 -14.00 2.24 -75.61
N LYS A 7 -13.27 2.80 -74.62
CA LYS A 7 -11.88 3.19 -74.79
C LYS A 7 -11.08 2.90 -73.50
N THR A 8 -10.17 1.98 -73.65
CA THR A 8 -9.02 1.65 -72.86
C THR A 8 -8.03 2.81 -72.75
N GLY A 9 -7.47 3.03 -71.60
CA GLY A 9 -6.32 3.93 -71.40
C GLY A 9 -5.57 3.49 -70.12
N ALA A 10 -4.36 3.00 -70.37
CA ALA A 10 -3.46 2.36 -69.40
C ALA A 10 -2.68 3.37 -68.54
N SER A 11 -2.26 2.84 -67.43
CA SER A 11 -1.00 3.12 -66.68
C SER A 11 -0.75 4.48 -66.04
N ALA A 12 -0.63 4.44 -64.69
CA ALA A 12 0.64 4.81 -64.00
C ALA A 12 0.51 4.46 -62.53
N LEU A 13 1.32 3.52 -62.08
CA LEU A 13 1.60 3.26 -60.69
C LEU A 13 2.40 4.43 -60.10
N LEU A 14 1.88 5.08 -59.08
CA LEU A 14 2.65 5.91 -58.17
C LEU A 14 2.56 5.31 -56.77
N VAL A 15 3.64 4.63 -56.40
CA VAL A 15 3.87 4.12 -55.04
C VAL A 15 4.25 5.32 -54.17
N ALA A 16 3.33 5.81 -53.37
CA ALA A 16 3.62 6.76 -52.30
C ALA A 16 3.91 5.96 -51.03
N ALA A 17 5.18 5.88 -50.65
CA ALA A 17 5.61 5.32 -49.35
C ALA A 17 5.23 6.31 -48.24
N ALA A 18 4.17 6.04 -47.51
CA ALA A 18 3.85 6.74 -46.29
C ALA A 18 4.70 6.19 -45.14
N MET A 19 5.72 6.95 -44.73
CA MET A 19 6.44 6.67 -43.48
C MET A 19 5.52 6.99 -42.29
N LEU A 20 5.03 5.96 -41.64
CA LEU A 20 4.41 6.09 -40.30
C LEU A 20 5.52 6.33 -39.28
N ALA A 21 5.65 7.59 -38.82
CA ALA A 21 6.41 7.89 -37.63
C ALA A 21 5.64 7.36 -36.40
N LEU A 22 6.08 6.23 -35.85
CA LEU A 22 5.62 5.78 -34.53
C LEU A 22 6.22 6.73 -33.48
N GLY A 23 5.40 7.67 -33.02
CA GLY A 23 5.68 8.46 -31.84
C GLY A 23 5.66 7.56 -30.61
N ALA A 24 6.83 7.14 -30.13
CA ALA A 24 6.96 6.50 -28.83
C ALA A 24 6.68 7.53 -27.75
N CYS A 25 5.47 7.52 -27.18
CA CYS A 25 5.18 8.19 -25.92
C CYS A 25 5.99 7.49 -24.84
N ALA A 26 7.15 8.06 -24.49
CA ALA A 26 7.89 7.66 -23.30
C ALA A 26 7.03 8.05 -22.06
N MET A 27 6.32 7.08 -21.49
CA MET A 27 5.73 7.24 -20.17
C MET A 27 6.88 7.35 -19.17
N ALA A 28 7.01 8.51 -18.53
CA ALA A 28 7.91 8.66 -17.40
C ALA A 28 7.48 7.67 -16.29
N PRO A 29 8.41 6.93 -15.69
CA PRO A 29 8.06 6.08 -14.55
C PRO A 29 7.62 6.99 -13.40
N THR A 30 6.33 6.96 -13.06
CA THR A 30 5.87 7.40 -11.75
C THR A 30 6.68 6.61 -10.72
N ALA A 31 7.30 7.30 -9.78
CA ALA A 31 7.99 6.67 -8.65
C ALA A 31 6.96 5.91 -7.82
N GLY A 32 6.62 4.71 -8.28
CA GLY A 32 5.76 3.77 -7.60
C GLY A 32 6.48 3.24 -6.38
N ALA A 33 5.82 3.23 -5.22
CA ALA A 33 6.30 2.52 -4.05
C ALA A 33 6.68 1.10 -4.49
N THR A 34 7.91 0.70 -4.22
CA THR A 34 8.38 -0.66 -4.52
C THR A 34 7.44 -1.65 -3.80
N PRO A 35 6.82 -2.60 -4.50
CA PRO A 35 5.96 -3.57 -3.85
C PRO A 35 6.77 -4.38 -2.83
N ALA A 36 6.21 -4.57 -1.64
CA ALA A 36 6.84 -5.40 -0.60
C ALA A 36 7.03 -6.83 -1.13
N VAL A 37 8.22 -7.39 -0.96
CA VAL A 37 8.53 -8.74 -1.42
C VAL A 37 7.83 -9.73 -0.48
N ALA A 38 6.85 -10.48 -1.01
CA ALA A 38 6.19 -11.54 -0.26
C ALA A 38 7.17 -12.69 0.00
N GLY A 39 7.27 -13.13 1.27
CA GLY A 39 8.18 -14.20 1.69
C GLY A 39 9.63 -13.76 1.96
N ALA A 40 9.95 -12.47 1.83
CA ALA A 40 11.22 -11.93 2.30
C ALA A 40 11.27 -11.96 3.84
N SER A 41 12.50 -12.02 4.40
CA SER A 41 12.68 -11.87 5.85
C SER A 41 12.09 -10.56 6.33
N ILE A 42 11.31 -10.60 7.40
CA ILE A 42 10.82 -9.42 8.10
C ILE A 42 11.71 -9.00 9.27
N GLU A 43 12.91 -9.63 9.38
CA GLU A 43 13.90 -9.22 10.36
C GLU A 43 14.52 -7.88 9.94
N PRO A 44 14.65 -6.91 10.87
CA PRO A 44 15.31 -5.66 10.56
C PRO A 44 16.79 -5.90 10.24
N PRO A 45 17.41 -5.10 9.36
CA PRO A 45 18.85 -5.04 9.28
C PRO A 45 19.41 -4.75 10.67
N ALA A 46 20.64 -5.17 10.95
CA ALA A 46 21.25 -5.06 12.28
C ALA A 46 20.85 -3.75 12.99
N GLY A 47 20.20 -3.86 14.13
CA GLY A 47 19.67 -2.72 14.88
C GLY A 47 19.36 -3.10 16.32
N ARG A 48 19.39 -2.09 17.21
CA ARG A 48 19.03 -2.27 18.61
C ARG A 48 17.52 -2.04 18.78
N GLN A 49 16.82 -2.99 19.38
CA GLN A 49 15.45 -2.79 19.82
C GLN A 49 15.36 -1.63 20.80
N LEU A 50 14.48 -0.70 20.53
CA LEU A 50 14.18 0.47 21.39
C LEU A 50 12.94 0.21 22.25
N ALA A 51 11.89 -0.33 21.65
CA ALA A 51 10.63 -0.62 22.34
C ALA A 51 9.91 -1.83 21.70
N ALA A 52 9.06 -2.46 22.49
CA ALA A 52 8.08 -3.43 22.00
C ALA A 52 6.74 -3.12 22.69
N LEU A 53 5.70 -2.87 21.90
CA LEU A 53 4.41 -2.39 22.34
C LEU A 53 3.31 -3.29 21.78
N GLU A 54 2.29 -3.55 22.58
CA GLU A 54 1.08 -4.25 22.13
C GLU A 54 0.09 -3.25 21.54
N ALA A 55 -0.54 -3.61 20.44
CA ALA A 55 -1.48 -2.73 19.74
C ALA A 55 -2.90 -3.30 19.75
N SER A 56 -3.87 -2.43 19.99
CA SER A 56 -5.29 -2.72 19.82
C SER A 56 -5.95 -1.59 19.04
N GLY A 57 -6.77 -1.96 18.05
CA GLY A 57 -7.45 -0.98 17.21
C GLY A 57 -8.21 -1.61 16.06
N VAL A 58 -8.35 -0.84 14.97
CA VAL A 58 -9.06 -1.27 13.78
C VAL A 58 -8.25 -1.01 12.51
N GLN A 59 -8.42 -1.87 11.51
CA GLN A 59 -8.09 -1.57 10.13
C GLN A 59 -9.33 -0.95 9.48
N ILE A 60 -9.18 0.21 8.88
CA ILE A 60 -10.26 0.94 8.19
C ILE A 60 -10.12 0.71 6.70
N TYR A 61 -11.23 0.37 6.07
CA TYR A 61 -11.38 0.12 4.65
C TYR A 61 -12.37 1.11 4.06
N SER A 62 -12.18 1.45 2.80
CA SER A 62 -13.11 2.20 1.98
C SER A 62 -13.60 1.33 0.83
N CYS A 63 -14.86 1.46 0.49
CA CYS A 63 -15.43 0.79 -0.67
C CYS A 63 -15.08 1.57 -1.93
N GLU A 64 -14.31 0.98 -2.82
CA GLU A 64 -13.81 1.65 -4.01
C GLU A 64 -14.05 0.79 -5.26
N PHE A 65 -14.17 1.41 -6.43
CA PHE A 65 -14.19 0.68 -7.69
C PHE A 65 -12.81 0.11 -8.01
N ASN A 66 -12.75 -1.18 -8.31
CA ASN A 66 -11.57 -1.82 -8.88
C ASN A 66 -11.43 -1.54 -10.39
N ALA A 67 -10.38 -2.08 -11.02
CA ALA A 67 -10.12 -1.90 -12.44
C ALA A 67 -11.24 -2.47 -13.35
N GLN A 68 -12.10 -3.34 -12.83
CA GLN A 68 -13.25 -3.93 -13.51
C GLN A 68 -14.57 -3.20 -13.20
N HIS A 69 -14.52 -2.00 -12.61
CA HIS A 69 -15.66 -1.22 -12.15
C HIS A 69 -16.61 -1.96 -11.18
N GLN A 70 -16.03 -2.83 -10.35
CA GLN A 70 -16.76 -3.52 -9.29
C GLN A 70 -16.39 -2.92 -7.93
N LEU A 71 -17.38 -2.71 -7.06
CA LEU A 71 -17.16 -2.24 -5.70
C LEU A 71 -16.44 -3.32 -4.89
N GLN A 72 -15.37 -2.93 -4.20
CA GLN A 72 -14.61 -3.78 -3.29
C GLN A 72 -14.02 -2.98 -2.13
N TRP A 73 -13.79 -3.66 -1.01
CA TRP A 73 -13.07 -3.07 0.11
C TRP A 73 -11.61 -2.85 -0.25
N SER A 74 -11.15 -1.62 -0.14
CA SER A 74 -9.75 -1.20 -0.28
C SER A 74 -9.24 -0.72 1.08
N PHE A 75 -8.05 -1.18 1.48
CA PHE A 75 -7.45 -0.72 2.73
C PHE A 75 -7.17 0.78 2.68
N LYS A 76 -7.61 1.51 3.71
CA LYS A 76 -7.46 2.96 3.81
C LYS A 76 -6.40 3.37 4.83
N ARG A 77 -6.53 2.90 6.08
CA ARG A 77 -5.61 3.23 7.16
C ARG A 77 -5.82 2.37 8.39
N PRO A 78 -4.79 2.20 9.25
CA PRO A 78 -5.00 1.74 10.61
C PRO A 78 -5.52 2.89 11.48
N SER A 79 -6.11 2.52 12.61
CA SER A 79 -6.39 3.39 13.75
C SER A 79 -6.24 2.55 15.01
N ALA A 80 -5.12 2.70 15.71
CA ALA A 80 -4.81 1.87 16.88
C ALA A 80 -4.06 2.66 17.93
N MET A 81 -4.19 2.20 19.16
CA MET A 81 -3.37 2.61 20.30
C MET A 81 -2.36 1.51 20.60
N LEU A 82 -1.13 1.90 20.91
CA LEU A 82 -0.06 1.01 21.36
C LEU A 82 0.18 1.23 22.85
N TYR A 83 0.32 0.12 23.55
CA TYR A 83 0.42 0.05 25.00
C TYR A 83 1.79 -0.49 25.42
N ASP A 84 2.34 0.07 26.47
CA ASP A 84 3.53 -0.47 27.13
C ASP A 84 3.21 -1.67 28.02
N ALA A 85 4.23 -2.25 28.65
CA ALA A 85 4.07 -3.42 29.52
C ALA A 85 3.26 -3.14 30.80
N SER A 86 3.06 -1.87 31.18
CA SER A 86 2.20 -1.47 32.30
C SER A 86 0.75 -1.27 31.89
N GLY A 87 0.44 -1.33 30.58
CA GLY A 87 -0.87 -1.04 30.02
C GLY A 87 -1.10 0.45 29.76
N GLY A 88 -0.06 1.27 29.84
CA GLY A 88 -0.12 2.70 29.51
C GLY A 88 -0.22 2.92 28.00
N GLU A 89 -1.09 3.82 27.57
CA GLU A 89 -1.22 4.27 26.19
C GLU A 89 -0.03 5.20 25.85
N VAL A 90 0.83 4.77 24.94
CA VAL A 90 2.10 5.46 24.69
C VAL A 90 2.29 5.94 23.26
N VAL A 91 1.67 5.27 22.26
CA VAL A 91 1.84 5.60 20.84
C VAL A 91 0.53 5.45 20.09
N LEU A 92 0.14 6.48 19.34
CA LEU A 92 -0.92 6.40 18.33
C LEU A 92 -0.38 5.83 17.02
N HIS A 93 -1.11 4.91 16.39
CA HIS A 93 -0.80 4.39 15.06
C HIS A 93 -1.90 4.76 14.07
N GLY A 94 -1.52 5.45 13.02
CA GLY A 94 -2.44 6.01 12.05
C GLY A 94 -1.97 5.90 10.61
N ALA A 95 -2.63 6.71 9.76
CA ALA A 95 -2.39 6.73 8.32
C ALA A 95 -0.92 7.01 7.96
N GLY A 96 -0.49 6.40 6.85
CA GLY A 96 0.78 6.68 6.24
C GLY A 96 1.72 5.49 6.01
N PRO A 97 1.83 4.41 6.79
CA PRO A 97 1.55 4.25 8.22
C PRO A 97 2.42 5.18 9.10
N SER A 98 1.86 5.67 10.18
CA SER A 98 2.56 6.56 11.10
C SER A 98 2.42 6.12 12.56
N TRP A 99 3.39 6.50 13.37
CA TRP A 99 3.39 6.33 14.82
C TRP A 99 3.75 7.66 15.48
N GLU A 100 2.96 8.06 16.46
CA GLU A 100 3.13 9.30 17.19
C GLU A 100 3.06 9.03 18.69
N ALA A 101 4.13 9.34 19.41
CA ALA A 101 4.21 9.17 20.85
C ALA A 101 3.68 10.41 21.58
N GLY A 102 3.28 10.23 22.84
CA GLY A 102 2.78 11.31 23.68
C GLY A 102 3.77 12.46 23.94
N ASP A 103 5.07 12.24 23.69
CA ASP A 103 6.13 13.26 23.76
C ASP A 103 6.27 14.11 22.48
N GLY A 104 5.41 13.86 21.46
CA GLY A 104 5.42 14.57 20.19
C GLY A 104 6.41 14.02 19.16
N SER A 105 7.21 13.01 19.51
CA SER A 105 8.04 12.32 18.52
C SER A 105 7.18 11.49 17.56
N ARG A 106 7.53 11.51 16.26
CA ARG A 106 6.73 10.87 15.23
C ARG A 106 7.58 10.29 14.12
N VAL A 107 7.20 9.12 13.65
CA VAL A 107 7.79 8.49 12.46
C VAL A 107 6.71 8.08 11.47
N VAL A 108 7.07 8.06 10.19
CA VAL A 108 6.26 7.52 9.08
C VAL A 108 7.03 6.38 8.45
N GLY A 109 6.31 5.30 8.10
CA GLY A 109 6.88 4.07 7.60
C GLY A 109 6.57 3.79 6.14
N ARG A 110 7.42 2.96 5.52
CA ARG A 110 7.22 2.33 4.22
C ARG A 110 7.46 0.83 4.36
N VAL A 111 6.53 0.02 3.87
CA VAL A 111 6.67 -1.44 3.94
C VAL A 111 7.85 -1.90 3.07
N LEU A 112 8.77 -2.65 3.66
CA LEU A 112 9.90 -3.30 2.99
C LEU A 112 9.60 -4.75 2.66
N ALA A 113 9.05 -5.49 3.64
CA ALA A 113 8.78 -6.90 3.51
C ALA A 113 7.50 -7.28 4.27
N GLN A 114 6.92 -8.40 3.87
CA GLN A 114 5.77 -8.98 4.54
C GLN A 114 5.82 -10.51 4.51
N LYS A 115 5.23 -11.12 5.51
CA LYS A 115 4.94 -12.56 5.54
C LYS A 115 3.51 -12.78 6.05
N PRO A 116 2.87 -13.91 5.73
CA PRO A 116 1.58 -14.28 6.33
C PRO A 116 1.63 -14.23 7.86
N SER A 117 0.49 -13.93 8.48
CA SER A 117 0.34 -14.09 9.93
C SER A 117 0.41 -15.58 10.30
N ASP A 118 0.94 -15.87 11.49
CA ASP A 118 0.87 -17.20 12.09
C ASP A 118 -0.56 -17.53 12.56
N THR A 119 -1.43 -16.51 12.71
CA THR A 119 -2.86 -16.65 13.02
C THR A 119 -3.67 -16.59 11.71
N PRO A 120 -4.35 -17.68 11.30
CA PRO A 120 -5.20 -17.67 10.10
C PRO A 120 -6.26 -16.57 10.15
N GLY A 121 -6.61 -16.02 8.98
CA GLY A 121 -7.63 -14.97 8.88
C GLY A 121 -7.17 -13.60 9.41
N SER A 122 -5.87 -13.36 9.44
CA SER A 122 -5.29 -12.12 9.97
C SER A 122 -4.45 -11.39 8.93
N ILE A 123 -4.29 -10.07 9.13
CA ILE A 123 -3.44 -9.24 8.28
C ILE A 123 -1.98 -9.69 8.37
N PRO A 124 -1.15 -9.48 7.31
CA PRO A 124 0.24 -9.91 7.29
C PRO A 124 1.09 -9.32 8.41
N GLN A 125 2.16 -10.01 8.79
CA GLN A 125 3.27 -9.45 9.54
C GLN A 125 4.16 -8.63 8.60
N LEU A 126 4.78 -7.55 9.09
CA LEU A 126 5.50 -6.59 8.25
C LEU A 126 6.85 -6.23 8.85
N LEU A 127 7.79 -5.89 7.96
CA LEU A 127 8.91 -5.01 8.25
C LEU A 127 8.70 -3.68 7.52
N LEU A 128 8.86 -2.58 8.24
CA LEU A 128 8.80 -1.23 7.68
C LEU A 128 10.10 -0.49 7.97
N GLU A 129 10.58 0.25 6.99
CA GLU A 129 11.58 1.29 7.17
C GLU A 129 10.87 2.60 7.54
N THR A 130 11.46 3.38 8.44
CA THR A 130 10.86 4.62 8.92
C THR A 130 11.79 5.82 8.81
N HIS A 131 11.18 6.99 8.78
CA HIS A 131 11.87 8.26 8.94
C HIS A 131 11.11 9.16 9.90
N GLY A 132 11.85 9.96 10.67
CA GLY A 132 11.30 10.91 11.62
C GLY A 132 10.62 12.08 10.93
N THR A 133 9.46 12.48 11.44
CA THR A 133 8.69 13.65 10.99
C THR A 133 8.26 14.53 12.16
N GLY A 134 8.62 14.16 13.40
CA GLY A 134 8.33 14.87 14.63
C GLY A 134 9.60 15.28 15.38
N GLY A 135 9.41 15.76 16.61
CA GLY A 135 10.48 16.23 17.49
C GLY A 135 11.33 15.11 18.11
N ALA A 136 12.19 15.51 19.06
CA ALA A 136 12.92 14.58 19.90
C ALA A 136 11.95 13.79 20.80
N GLY A 137 12.32 12.57 21.17
CA GLY A 137 11.55 11.73 22.05
C GLY A 137 11.70 10.24 21.75
N MET A 138 10.79 9.45 22.26
CA MET A 138 10.81 7.98 22.23
C MET A 138 11.01 7.39 20.82
N LEU A 139 10.45 8.02 19.79
CA LEU A 139 10.48 7.53 18.41
C LEU A 139 11.57 8.21 17.55
N ALA A 140 12.31 9.17 18.04
CA ALA A 140 13.23 10.01 17.24
C ALA A 140 14.33 9.20 16.54
N GLU A 141 14.82 8.13 17.18
CA GLU A 141 15.87 7.27 16.63
C GLU A 141 15.37 6.05 15.86
N VAL A 142 14.06 5.86 15.73
CA VAL A 142 13.47 4.68 15.08
C VAL A 142 13.77 4.70 13.58
N ARG A 143 14.31 3.60 13.08
CA ARG A 143 14.62 3.36 11.66
C ARG A 143 13.80 2.22 11.07
N TYR A 144 13.42 1.26 11.90
CA TYR A 144 12.60 0.13 11.47
C TYR A 144 11.51 -0.17 12.47
N VAL A 145 10.38 -0.62 11.95
CA VAL A 145 9.25 -1.11 12.74
C VAL A 145 8.85 -2.47 12.21
N GLN A 146 8.73 -3.45 13.11
CA GLN A 146 8.07 -4.72 12.80
C GLN A 146 6.63 -4.70 13.30
N ARG A 147 5.71 -5.23 12.51
CA ARG A 147 4.36 -5.63 12.95
C ARG A 147 4.32 -7.16 13.02
N LEU A 148 4.15 -7.70 14.21
CA LEU A 148 4.22 -9.12 14.53
C LEU A 148 2.90 -9.58 15.18
N ASN A 149 2.72 -10.91 15.28
CA ASN A 149 1.65 -11.55 16.05
C ASN A 149 0.26 -10.98 15.72
N THR A 150 0.00 -10.73 14.45
CA THR A 150 -1.25 -10.12 14.02
C THR A 150 -2.44 -11.05 14.20
N VAL A 151 -3.56 -10.51 14.71
CA VAL A 151 -4.84 -11.20 14.86
C VAL A 151 -5.93 -10.33 14.27
N GLY A 152 -6.71 -10.87 13.34
CA GLY A 152 -7.81 -10.15 12.68
C GLY A 152 -7.35 -9.07 11.68
N GLY A 153 -8.18 -8.08 11.50
CA GLY A 153 -7.89 -6.88 10.68
C GLY A 153 -8.08 -7.04 9.17
N LEU A 154 -8.49 -8.21 8.65
CA LEU A 154 -8.84 -8.35 7.24
C LEU A 154 -10.07 -7.49 6.89
N ALA A 155 -10.26 -7.22 5.60
CA ALA A 155 -11.43 -6.50 5.12
C ALA A 155 -12.74 -7.14 5.63
N PRO A 156 -13.82 -6.34 5.83
CA PRO A 156 -15.11 -6.89 6.20
C PRO A 156 -15.54 -8.00 5.23
N SER A 157 -16.13 -9.08 5.75
CA SER A 157 -16.58 -10.22 4.94
C SER A 157 -17.82 -9.92 4.11
N ALA A 158 -18.68 -9.02 4.59
CA ALA A 158 -19.83 -8.56 3.80
C ALA A 158 -19.35 -7.65 2.65
N PRO A 159 -19.89 -7.80 1.44
CA PRO A 159 -19.57 -6.88 0.35
C PRO A 159 -19.99 -5.47 0.69
N CYS A 160 -19.25 -4.49 0.20
CA CYS A 160 -19.63 -3.09 0.30
C CYS A 160 -20.66 -2.71 -0.77
N ALA A 161 -21.49 -1.70 -0.50
CA ALA A 161 -22.67 -1.38 -1.29
C ALA A 161 -22.60 -0.04 -2.02
N SER A 162 -21.76 0.89 -1.59
CA SER A 162 -21.61 2.21 -2.20
C SER A 162 -20.16 2.69 -2.15
N GLU A 163 -19.76 3.44 -3.17
CA GLU A 163 -18.46 4.07 -3.23
C GLU A 163 -18.25 4.97 -1.99
N HIS A 164 -17.01 4.94 -1.46
CA HIS A 164 -16.59 5.64 -0.24
C HIS A 164 -17.26 5.21 1.06
N GLN A 165 -18.10 4.15 1.04
CA GLN A 165 -18.56 3.53 2.28
C GLN A 165 -17.36 3.10 3.11
N GLU A 166 -17.29 3.49 4.37
CA GLU A 166 -16.26 3.01 5.29
C GLU A 166 -16.71 1.76 6.05
N GLY A 167 -15.78 0.84 6.23
CA GLY A 167 -15.90 -0.33 7.09
C GLY A 167 -14.66 -0.46 7.96
N SER A 168 -14.79 -1.08 9.12
CA SER A 168 -13.66 -1.30 10.01
C SER A 168 -13.68 -2.71 10.58
N THR A 169 -12.48 -3.26 10.80
CA THR A 169 -12.31 -4.60 11.37
C THR A 169 -11.29 -4.55 12.49
N PRO A 170 -11.63 -5.06 13.70
CA PRO A 170 -10.70 -5.10 14.82
C PRO A 170 -9.44 -5.88 14.52
N TYR A 171 -8.31 -5.43 15.07
CA TYR A 171 -7.07 -6.19 15.03
C TYR A 171 -6.24 -5.99 16.30
N LEU A 172 -5.40 -6.99 16.57
CA LEU A 172 -4.33 -6.93 17.54
C LEU A 172 -3.00 -7.16 16.82
N ALA A 173 -1.93 -6.57 17.35
CA ALA A 173 -0.57 -6.81 16.85
C ALA A 173 0.45 -6.42 17.94
N ARG A 174 1.68 -6.90 17.78
CA ARG A 174 2.85 -6.41 18.48
C ARG A 174 3.70 -5.58 17.54
N TYR A 175 4.04 -4.36 17.95
CA TYR A 175 4.97 -3.50 17.22
C TYR A 175 6.31 -3.45 17.95
N VAL A 176 7.38 -3.73 17.22
CA VAL A 176 8.74 -3.65 17.74
C VAL A 176 9.50 -2.58 16.96
N PHE A 177 10.09 -1.65 17.69
CA PHE A 177 10.78 -0.48 17.16
C PHE A 177 12.29 -0.65 17.30
N TYR A 178 13.03 -0.37 16.22
CA TYR A 178 14.49 -0.53 16.15
C TYR A 178 15.16 0.74 15.60
N ARG A 179 16.40 0.96 16.06
CA ARG A 179 17.30 1.96 15.47
C ARG A 179 18.42 1.30 14.69
#